data_466945c9121ec8a14e5b9b3c6d260ebe
#
_entry.id   466945c9121ec8a14e5b9b3c6d260ebe
#
_cell.length_a   1.000
_cell.length_b   1.000
_cell.length_c   1.000
_cell.angle_alpha   90.00
_cell.angle_beta   90.00
_cell.angle_gamma   90.00
#
_symmetry.space_group_name_H-M   'P 1'
#
loop_
_entity.id
_entity.type
_entity.pdbx_description
1 polymer ?
#
loop_
_entity_poly.entity_id
_entity_poly.type
_entity_poly.pdbx_seq_one_letter_code
_entity_poly.pdbx_strand_id
1 'polypeptide(L)'
;MAIIVKGEITISKGFNHWKEMIFSQKEKMAEIGMQLLFAGTTKEDPTKLISIIKFDSVEAMQAFGSDKEFTETRRQAGMVMESGVMTPISDEFLTNFPEPFIQH
;
A
#
# COMPACT_ATOMS: atom_id res chain seq x y z
N MET A 1 7.69 2.14 -16.95
CA MET A 1 8.74 1.76 -16.00
C MET A 1 8.15 1.68 -14.60
N ALA A 2 8.38 0.57 -13.94
CA ALA A 2 7.79 0.34 -12.61
C ALA A 2 8.42 1.26 -11.55
N ILE A 3 7.59 1.65 -10.57
CA ILE A 3 8.01 2.50 -9.46
C ILE A 3 7.64 1.80 -8.17
N ILE A 4 8.55 1.79 -7.22
CA ILE A 4 8.30 1.24 -5.89
C ILE A 4 8.20 2.38 -4.90
N VAL A 5 7.18 2.34 -4.05
CA VAL A 5 6.89 3.40 -3.10
C VAL A 5 6.69 2.81 -1.71
N LYS A 6 7.32 3.43 -0.71
CA LYS A 6 7.06 3.11 0.68
C LYS A 6 5.93 4.00 1.18
N GLY A 7 4.92 3.40 1.81
CA GLY A 7 3.82 4.15 2.39
C GLY A 7 3.78 3.98 3.91
N GLU A 8 3.40 5.04 4.61
CA GLU A 8 3.14 5.01 6.05
C GLU A 8 1.85 5.78 6.29
N ILE A 9 0.94 5.18 7.05
CA ILE A 9 -0.35 5.80 7.32
C ILE A 9 -0.93 5.24 8.61
N THR A 10 -1.74 6.04 9.28
CA THR A 10 -2.46 5.59 10.46
C THR A 10 -3.74 4.89 10.04
N ILE A 11 -4.02 3.73 10.67
CA ILE A 11 -5.27 3.01 10.49
C ILE A 11 -6.00 2.96 11.83
N SER A 12 -7.28 3.33 11.83
CA SER A 12 -8.04 3.49 13.08
C SER A 12 -8.93 2.30 13.41
N LYS A 13 -9.11 1.37 12.47
CA LYS A 13 -10.02 0.22 12.66
C LYS A 13 -9.30 -1.12 12.72
N GLY A 14 -7.97 -1.11 12.81
CA GLY A 14 -7.17 -2.31 12.95
C GLY A 14 -6.75 -2.93 11.62
N PHE A 15 -5.71 -3.76 11.70
CA PHE A 15 -5.11 -4.34 10.51
C PHE A 15 -6.05 -5.31 9.80
N ASN A 16 -6.78 -6.14 10.54
CA ASN A 16 -7.68 -7.12 9.90
C ASN A 16 -8.77 -6.43 9.09
N HIS A 17 -9.32 -5.34 9.61
CA HIS A 17 -10.34 -4.59 8.90
C HIS A 17 -9.76 -3.98 7.62
N TRP A 18 -8.57 -3.39 7.71
CA TRP A 18 -7.87 -2.85 6.55
C TRP A 18 -7.58 -3.94 5.51
N LYS A 19 -7.12 -5.10 5.97
CA LYS A 19 -6.79 -6.22 5.09
C LYS A 19 -8.02 -6.71 4.32
N GLU A 20 -9.17 -6.78 4.97
CA GLU A 20 -10.41 -7.17 4.30
C GLU A 20 -10.78 -6.18 3.20
N MET A 21 -10.59 -4.90 3.46
CA MET A 21 -10.82 -3.87 2.44
C MET A 21 -9.91 -4.10 1.24
N ILE A 22 -8.63 -4.35 1.49
CA ILE A 22 -7.66 -4.59 0.40
C ILE A 22 -8.08 -5.81 -0.43
N PHE A 23 -8.50 -6.89 0.22
CA PHE A 23 -8.97 -8.06 -0.51
C PHE A 23 -10.17 -7.72 -1.41
N SER A 24 -11.07 -6.87 -0.93
CA SER A 24 -12.24 -6.46 -1.71
C SER A 24 -11.87 -5.59 -2.91
N GLN A 25 -10.68 -4.99 -2.92
CA GLN A 25 -10.24 -4.08 -3.99
C GLN A 25 -9.24 -4.72 -4.94
N LYS A 26 -9.13 -6.04 -4.93
CA LYS A 26 -8.15 -6.76 -5.76
C LYS A 26 -8.25 -6.39 -7.24
N GLU A 27 -9.47 -6.36 -7.79
CA GLU A 27 -9.67 -6.05 -9.19
C GLU A 27 -9.36 -4.58 -9.51
N LYS A 28 -9.76 -3.69 -8.61
CA LYS A 28 -9.47 -2.26 -8.77
C LYS A 28 -7.97 -2.01 -8.79
N MET A 29 -7.23 -2.68 -7.90
CA MET A 29 -5.78 -2.55 -7.84
C MET A 29 -5.13 -3.03 -9.13
N ALA A 30 -5.61 -4.15 -9.68
CA ALA A 30 -5.10 -4.66 -10.95
C ALA A 30 -5.39 -3.69 -12.09
N GLU A 31 -6.58 -3.08 -12.13
CA GLU A 31 -6.94 -2.10 -13.13
C GLU A 31 -6.06 -0.86 -13.08
N ILE A 32 -5.72 -0.41 -11.87
CA ILE A 32 -4.85 0.75 -11.69
C ILE A 32 -3.41 0.44 -12.11
N GLY A 33 -3.00 -0.82 -12.00
CA GLY A 33 -1.61 -1.20 -12.28
C GLY A 33 -0.75 -1.11 -11.04
N MET A 34 -1.27 -1.52 -9.89
CA MET A 34 -0.53 -1.52 -8.63
C MET A 34 -0.52 -2.90 -8.01
N GLN A 35 0.55 -3.18 -7.28
CA GLN A 35 0.73 -4.43 -6.57
C GLN A 35 1.26 -4.13 -5.17
N LEU A 36 0.62 -4.70 -4.18
CA LEU A 36 1.06 -4.56 -2.80
C LEU A 36 2.11 -5.63 -2.51
N LEU A 37 3.36 -5.20 -2.37
CA LEU A 37 4.48 -6.13 -2.13
C LEU A 37 4.57 -6.54 -0.68
N PHE A 38 4.22 -5.63 0.23
CA PHE A 38 4.26 -5.88 1.67
C PHE A 38 3.34 -4.90 2.37
N ALA A 39 2.68 -5.33 3.43
CA ALA A 39 1.97 -4.45 4.34
C ALA A 39 1.95 -5.07 5.74
N GLY A 40 2.18 -4.24 6.74
CA GLY A 40 2.15 -4.67 8.12
C GLY A 40 2.12 -3.48 9.04
N THR A 41 1.84 -3.74 10.31
CA THR A 41 1.83 -2.69 11.32
C THR A 41 3.11 -2.74 12.12
N THR A 42 3.50 -1.61 12.70
CA THR A 42 4.70 -1.60 13.55
C THR A 42 4.39 -2.32 14.85
N LYS A 43 5.41 -2.97 15.39
CA LYS A 43 5.26 -3.77 16.61
C LYS A 43 4.87 -2.91 17.81
N GLU A 44 5.39 -1.70 17.88
CA GLU A 44 5.12 -0.79 18.99
C GLU A 44 3.80 -0.05 18.88
N ASP A 45 3.31 0.13 17.64
CA ASP A 45 2.08 0.89 17.39
C ASP A 45 1.27 0.20 16.31
N PRO A 46 0.26 -0.60 16.69
CA PRO A 46 -0.55 -1.34 15.71
C PRO A 46 -1.45 -0.45 14.86
N THR A 47 -1.51 0.85 15.16
CA THR A 47 -2.26 1.79 14.30
C THR A 47 -1.39 2.34 13.17
N LYS A 48 -0.10 2.09 13.18
CA LYS A 48 0.79 2.57 12.12
C LYS A 48 1.01 1.47 11.11
N LEU A 49 0.49 1.67 9.90
CA LEU A 49 0.64 0.75 8.78
C LEU A 49 1.82 1.16 7.92
N ILE A 50 2.68 0.21 7.59
CA ILE A 50 3.78 0.40 6.65
C ILE A 50 3.52 -0.50 5.46
N SER A 51 3.68 0.03 4.26
CA SER A 51 3.46 -0.73 3.03
C SER A 51 4.56 -0.45 2.03
N ILE A 52 4.79 -1.44 1.15
CA ILE A 52 5.65 -1.28 -0.02
C ILE A 52 4.78 -1.61 -1.22
N ILE A 53 4.63 -0.65 -2.11
CA ILE A 53 3.72 -0.75 -3.25
C ILE A 53 4.51 -0.59 -4.53
N LYS A 54 4.22 -1.44 -5.52
CA LYS A 54 4.77 -1.32 -6.85
C LYS A 54 3.69 -0.80 -7.77
N PHE A 55 3.99 0.28 -8.49
CA PHE A 55 3.14 0.80 -9.56
C PHE A 55 3.80 0.51 -10.90
N ASP A 56 3.00 0.14 -11.90
CA ASP A 56 3.52 -0.18 -13.23
C ASP A 56 4.15 1.05 -13.90
N SER A 57 3.71 2.25 -13.52
CA SER A 57 4.16 3.49 -14.14
C SER A 57 3.86 4.68 -13.24
N VAL A 58 4.39 5.85 -13.59
CA VAL A 58 4.03 7.11 -12.92
C VAL A 58 2.53 7.37 -13.08
N GLU A 59 1.98 7.07 -14.26
CA GLU A 59 0.56 7.26 -14.53
C GLU A 59 -0.30 6.39 -13.61
N ALA A 60 0.14 5.15 -13.33
CA ALA A 60 -0.59 4.27 -12.41
C ALA A 60 -0.58 4.86 -10.99
N MET A 61 0.56 5.41 -10.55
CA MET A 61 0.66 6.04 -9.24
C MET A 61 -0.28 7.25 -9.15
N GLN A 62 -0.34 8.05 -10.21
CA GLN A 62 -1.23 9.20 -10.27
C GLN A 62 -2.70 8.77 -10.26
N ALA A 63 -3.04 7.71 -10.99
CA ALA A 63 -4.38 7.16 -11.02
C ALA A 63 -4.82 6.71 -9.64
N PHE A 64 -3.91 6.05 -8.90
CA PHE A 64 -4.19 5.65 -7.53
C PHE A 64 -4.53 6.86 -6.64
N GLY A 65 -3.74 7.92 -6.75
CA GLY A 65 -3.95 9.12 -5.94
C GLY A 65 -5.20 9.90 -6.30
N SER A 66 -5.64 9.84 -7.56
CA SER A 66 -6.79 10.60 -8.04
C SER A 66 -8.10 9.82 -8.08
N ASP A 67 -8.08 8.51 -7.80
CA ASP A 67 -9.29 7.69 -7.80
C ASP A 67 -10.11 7.99 -6.55
N LYS A 68 -11.18 8.76 -6.72
CA LYS A 68 -12.00 9.22 -5.59
C LYS A 68 -12.75 8.08 -4.91
N GLU A 69 -13.23 7.12 -5.70
CA GLU A 69 -13.95 5.97 -5.16
C GLU A 69 -13.03 5.11 -4.28
N PHE A 70 -11.84 4.81 -4.76
CA PHE A 70 -10.87 4.03 -3.99
C PHE A 70 -10.41 4.79 -2.76
N THR A 71 -10.22 6.10 -2.87
CA THR A 71 -9.84 6.95 -1.74
C THR A 71 -10.90 6.90 -0.65
N GLU A 72 -12.17 6.99 -1.03
CA GLU A 72 -13.25 6.93 -0.06
C GLU A 72 -13.37 5.55 0.59
N THR A 73 -13.19 4.49 -0.21
CA THR A 73 -13.18 3.12 0.31
C THR A 73 -12.10 2.94 1.37
N ARG A 74 -10.90 3.48 1.11
CA ARG A 74 -9.79 3.42 2.08
C ARG A 74 -10.11 4.21 3.34
N ARG A 75 -10.70 5.39 3.19
CA ARG A 75 -11.08 6.22 4.35
C ARG A 75 -12.10 5.48 5.21
N GLN A 76 -13.10 4.86 4.61
CA GLN A 76 -14.12 4.12 5.36
C GLN A 76 -13.54 2.88 6.06
N ALA A 77 -12.45 2.34 5.55
CA ALA A 77 -11.76 1.22 6.18
C ALA A 77 -10.88 1.65 7.35
N GLY A 78 -10.86 2.93 7.68
CA GLY A 78 -10.14 3.44 8.83
C GLY A 78 -8.80 4.07 8.53
N MET A 79 -8.45 4.24 7.26
CA MET A 79 -7.20 4.92 6.90
C MET A 79 -7.37 6.43 7.13
N VAL A 80 -6.49 6.98 7.96
CA VAL A 80 -6.49 8.42 8.25
C VAL A 80 -5.67 9.10 7.16
N MET A 81 -6.36 9.54 6.11
CA MET A 81 -5.70 9.96 4.87
C MET A 81 -4.69 11.10 5.07
N GLU A 82 -4.96 12.01 6.01
CA GLU A 82 -4.08 13.14 6.29
C GLU A 82 -2.73 12.70 6.88
N SER A 83 -2.67 11.51 7.46
CA SER A 83 -1.45 10.99 8.07
C SER A 83 -0.56 10.26 7.07
N GLY A 84 -1.01 10.11 5.82
CA GLY A 84 -0.28 9.33 4.83
C GLY A 84 0.99 10.00 4.35
N VAL A 85 2.07 9.23 4.27
CA VAL A 85 3.34 9.66 3.73
C VAL A 85 3.78 8.63 2.71
N MET A 86 4.04 9.08 1.48
CA MET A 86 4.49 8.21 0.38
C MET A 86 5.92 8.61 0.00
N THR A 87 6.84 7.65 0.06
CA THR A 87 8.24 7.89 -0.25
C THR A 87 8.66 7.00 -1.43
N PRO A 88 8.92 7.59 -2.60
CA PRO A 88 9.42 6.81 -3.72
C PRO A 88 10.78 6.22 -3.41
N ILE A 89 10.98 4.97 -3.83
CA ILE A 89 12.25 4.27 -3.64
C ILE A 89 13.05 4.41 -4.94
N SER A 90 14.37 4.60 -4.83
CA SER A 90 15.23 4.70 -6.00
C SER A 90 15.34 3.34 -6.69
N ASP A 91 16.03 3.30 -7.82
CA ASP A 91 16.28 2.04 -8.53
C ASP A 91 17.37 1.19 -7.84
N GLU A 92 17.93 1.68 -6.76
CA GLU A 92 18.96 0.98 -6.01
C GLU A 92 18.35 0.25 -4.82
N PHE A 93 17.96 -1.00 -5.00
CA PHE A 93 17.39 -1.79 -3.93
C PHE A 93 17.72 -3.27 -4.14
N LEU A 94 17.60 -4.04 -3.05
CA LEU A 94 17.84 -5.47 -3.05
C LEU A 94 16.61 -6.15 -2.46
N THR A 95 16.09 -7.17 -3.15
CA THR A 95 14.94 -7.94 -2.66
C THR A 95 15.20 -9.44 -2.82
N ASN A 96 14.44 -10.24 -2.09
CA ASN A 96 14.45 -11.70 -2.23
C ASN A 96 15.82 -12.32 -2.03
N PHE A 97 16.60 -11.78 -1.12
CA PHE A 97 17.95 -12.26 -0.81
C PHE A 97 18.05 -12.57 0.69
N PRO A 98 18.63 -13.74 1.06
CA PRO A 98 19.16 -14.80 0.20
C PRO A 98 18.09 -15.72 -0.37
N GLU A 99 16.85 -15.57 0.07
CA GLU A 99 15.72 -16.36 -0.39
C GLU A 99 14.51 -15.46 -0.67
N PRO A 100 13.51 -15.96 -1.42
CA PRO A 100 12.30 -15.19 -1.65
C PRO A 100 11.68 -14.72 -0.34
N PHE A 101 11.04 -13.56 -0.42
CA PHE A 101 10.46 -12.88 0.73
C PHE A 101 9.41 -13.76 1.43
N ILE A 102 9.04 -13.36 2.62
CA ILE A 102 8.20 -14.11 3.55
C ILE A 102 7.18 -15.04 2.89
N GLN A 103 7.18 -16.32 3.31
CA GLN A 103 6.22 -17.33 2.88
C GLN A 103 5.22 -17.54 4.02
N HIS A 104 3.94 -17.61 3.67
CA HIS A 104 2.87 -17.93 4.62
C HIS A 104 2.20 -19.22 4.24
#